data_88335336ab446bdc689ba7baa9bbacbe
#
_entry.id   88335336ab446bdc689ba7baa9bbacbe
#
_cell.length_a   1.000
_cell.length_b   1.000
_cell.length_c   1.000
_cell.angle_alpha   90.00
_cell.angle_beta   90.00
_cell.angle_gamma   90.00
#
_symmetry.space_group_name_H-M   'P 1'
#
loop_
_entity.id
_entity.type
_entity.pdbx_description
1 polymer ?
#
loop_
_entity_poly.entity_id
_entity_poly.type
_entity_poly.pdbx_seq_one_letter_code
_entity_poly.pdbx_strand_id
1 'polypeptide(L)'
;MKIQRRKWHRKAAALAVAAVMLLAGSVPAVSQDKPYPELDQQLTALRNQFNADTGKVRVLFIGDPTCPPCRHGASVIQQNVVSKFSSDKLAVYVVWVPLLNLQDPATLQRHAHQYANLIPPGPRVTHYSDPEAYSGKRYGSILRVPYGSPAWDVYLAFSADARWGDAAPIPTYWEHQLGGLDSTRYLDGPRFEEEVRKLLGKIGQ
;
A
#
# COMPACT_ATOMS: atom_id res chain seq x y z
N MET A 1 25.15 -93.74 31.71
CA MET A 1 25.67 -92.39 31.44
C MET A 1 24.79 -91.81 30.38
N LYS A 2 23.80 -90.97 30.75
CA LYS A 2 22.79 -90.39 29.76
C LYS A 2 23.19 -88.97 29.46
N ILE A 3 23.51 -88.74 28.15
CA ILE A 3 23.83 -87.43 27.65
C ILE A 3 22.53 -86.73 27.24
N GLN A 4 22.15 -85.67 28.00
CA GLN A 4 21.01 -84.86 27.65
C GLN A 4 21.40 -83.84 26.52
N ARG A 5 20.73 -83.94 25.38
CA ARG A 5 20.83 -82.93 24.29
C ARG A 5 19.97 -81.71 24.63
N ARG A 6 20.61 -80.57 24.89
CA ARG A 6 19.91 -79.27 25.00
C ARG A 6 19.46 -78.81 23.60
N LYS A 7 18.14 -78.66 23.44
CA LYS A 7 17.54 -78.03 22.25
C LYS A 7 17.72 -76.52 22.38
N TRP A 8 18.45 -75.91 21.43
CA TRP A 8 18.53 -74.48 21.27
C TRP A 8 17.33 -74.01 20.48
N HIS A 9 16.43 -73.25 21.13
CA HIS A 9 15.38 -72.52 20.44
C HIS A 9 15.99 -71.23 19.88
N ARG A 10 16.12 -71.19 18.56
CA ARG A 10 16.43 -69.96 17.82
C ARG A 10 15.19 -69.04 17.88
N LYS A 11 15.26 -68.01 18.67
CA LYS A 11 14.29 -66.91 18.62
C LYS A 11 14.62 -66.08 17.39
N ALA A 12 13.73 -66.09 16.38
CA ALA A 12 13.77 -65.15 15.26
C ALA A 12 13.47 -63.75 15.78
N ALA A 13 14.46 -62.90 15.71
CA ALA A 13 14.26 -61.46 15.95
C ALA A 13 13.64 -60.85 14.67
N ALA A 14 12.37 -60.44 14.79
CA ALA A 14 11.71 -59.68 13.73
C ALA A 14 12.26 -58.25 13.80
N LEU A 15 12.99 -57.86 12.74
CA LEU A 15 13.40 -56.49 12.48
C LEU A 15 12.17 -55.70 12.05
N ALA A 16 11.66 -54.87 12.93
CA ALA A 16 10.67 -53.86 12.62
C ALA A 16 11.38 -52.71 11.87
N VAL A 17 11.19 -52.61 10.56
CA VAL A 17 11.61 -51.45 9.76
C VAL A 17 10.64 -50.32 10.06
N ALA A 18 11.06 -49.40 10.88
CA ALA A 18 10.31 -48.17 11.10
C ALA A 18 10.41 -47.30 9.82
N ALA A 19 9.31 -47.20 9.06
CA ALA A 19 9.17 -46.26 7.96
C ALA A 19 9.06 -44.84 8.57
N VAL A 20 10.15 -44.08 8.52
CA VAL A 20 10.15 -42.65 8.81
C VAL A 20 9.45 -41.98 7.60
N MET A 21 8.15 -41.67 7.76
CA MET A 21 7.47 -40.77 6.84
C MET A 21 8.07 -39.36 7.06
N LEU A 22 8.89 -38.94 6.11
CA LEU A 22 9.28 -37.54 5.91
C LEU A 22 8.00 -36.75 5.61
N LEU A 23 7.44 -36.11 6.61
CA LEU A 23 6.48 -35.03 6.43
C LEU A 23 7.24 -33.90 5.71
N ALA A 24 7.20 -33.90 4.38
CA ALA A 24 7.55 -32.77 3.57
C ALA A 24 6.58 -31.65 3.96
N GLY A 25 6.97 -30.85 4.94
CA GLY A 25 6.27 -29.61 5.26
C GLY A 25 6.21 -28.78 3.99
N SER A 26 5.01 -28.62 3.44
CA SER A 26 4.76 -27.67 2.37
C SER A 26 5.19 -26.30 2.88
N VAL A 27 6.38 -25.84 2.49
CA VAL A 27 6.77 -24.45 2.66
C VAL A 27 5.69 -23.68 1.91
N PRO A 28 4.92 -22.78 2.58
CA PRO A 28 3.95 -21.99 1.87
C PRO A 28 4.73 -21.24 0.78
N ALA A 29 4.34 -21.44 -0.49
CA ALA A 29 4.87 -20.67 -1.59
C ALA A 29 4.66 -19.21 -1.19
N VAL A 30 5.76 -18.43 -1.11
CA VAL A 30 5.69 -16.99 -0.97
C VAL A 30 4.83 -16.55 -2.14
N SER A 31 3.61 -16.14 -1.84
CA SER A 31 2.70 -15.58 -2.83
C SER A 31 3.47 -14.45 -3.49
N GLN A 32 3.82 -14.61 -4.77
CA GLN A 32 4.38 -13.50 -5.52
C GLN A 32 3.28 -12.43 -5.49
N ASP A 33 3.52 -11.35 -4.76
CA ASP A 33 2.55 -10.29 -4.61
C ASP A 33 2.11 -9.83 -6.00
N LYS A 34 0.78 -9.88 -6.24
CA LYS A 34 0.22 -9.47 -7.50
C LYS A 34 0.65 -8.03 -7.78
N PRO A 35 1.23 -7.72 -8.95
CA PRO A 35 1.66 -6.36 -9.26
C PRO A 35 0.52 -5.35 -9.05
N TYR A 36 0.84 -4.19 -8.49
CA TYR A 36 -0.11 -3.09 -8.41
C TYR A 36 -0.49 -2.62 -9.81
N PRO A 37 -1.76 -2.27 -10.05
CA PRO A 37 -2.19 -1.71 -11.32
C PRO A 37 -1.29 -0.52 -11.71
N GLU A 38 -0.76 -0.56 -12.93
CA GLU A 38 0.04 0.53 -13.47
C GLU A 38 -0.88 1.63 -14.03
N LEU A 39 -0.56 2.88 -13.73
CA LEU A 39 -1.34 4.03 -14.19
C LEU A 39 -0.90 4.46 -15.58
N ASP A 40 -1.86 4.66 -16.46
CA ASP A 40 -1.69 5.28 -17.76
C ASP A 40 -1.67 6.82 -17.66
N GLN A 41 -1.37 7.49 -18.79
CA GLN A 41 -1.31 8.95 -18.86
C GLN A 41 -2.62 9.64 -18.45
N GLN A 42 -3.76 8.99 -18.64
CA GLN A 42 -5.09 9.47 -18.27
C GLN A 42 -5.47 9.12 -16.82
N LEU A 43 -4.62 8.35 -16.12
CA LEU A 43 -4.87 7.85 -14.76
C LEU A 43 -6.18 7.05 -14.68
N THR A 44 -6.49 6.30 -15.74
CA THR A 44 -7.82 5.69 -15.95
C THR A 44 -8.24 4.80 -14.79
N ALA A 45 -7.35 3.93 -14.30
CA ALA A 45 -7.67 3.02 -13.20
C ALA A 45 -7.97 3.80 -11.90
N LEU A 46 -7.14 4.79 -11.56
CA LEU A 46 -7.33 5.64 -10.38
C LEU A 46 -8.61 6.48 -10.50
N ARG A 47 -8.86 7.10 -11.66
CA ARG A 47 -10.06 7.91 -11.93
C ARG A 47 -11.33 7.07 -11.78
N ASN A 48 -11.36 5.88 -12.36
CA ASN A 48 -12.51 5.00 -12.29
C ASN A 48 -12.81 4.59 -10.84
N GLN A 49 -11.78 4.18 -10.08
CA GLN A 49 -11.95 3.84 -8.67
C GLN A 49 -12.35 5.06 -7.83
N PHE A 50 -11.75 6.23 -8.07
CA PHE A 50 -12.10 7.47 -7.40
C PHE A 50 -13.60 7.82 -7.58
N ASN A 51 -14.13 7.65 -8.79
CA ASN A 51 -15.54 7.92 -9.09
C ASN A 51 -16.48 6.81 -8.58
N ALA A 52 -16.04 5.55 -8.58
CA ALA A 52 -16.79 4.44 -7.97
C ALA A 52 -16.96 4.64 -6.45
N ASP A 53 -15.99 5.28 -5.80
CA ASP A 53 -16.02 5.61 -4.39
C ASP A 53 -16.70 6.95 -4.08
N THR A 54 -17.52 7.48 -4.99
CA THR A 54 -18.35 8.67 -4.71
C THR A 54 -19.26 8.42 -3.51
N GLY A 55 -19.41 9.40 -2.64
CA GLY A 55 -20.10 9.26 -1.36
C GLY A 55 -19.17 8.86 -0.21
N LYS A 56 -17.89 8.61 -0.50
CA LYS A 56 -16.84 8.44 0.51
C LYS A 56 -15.90 9.64 0.55
N VAL A 57 -15.30 9.91 1.68
CA VAL A 57 -14.08 10.73 1.75
C VAL A 57 -12.95 9.93 1.12
N ARG A 58 -12.18 10.54 0.24
CA ARG A 58 -11.05 9.90 -0.44
C ARG A 58 -9.76 10.59 -0.04
N VAL A 59 -8.77 9.78 0.31
CA VAL A 59 -7.40 10.23 0.58
C VAL A 59 -6.48 9.67 -0.49
N LEU A 60 -5.68 10.51 -1.10
CA LEU A 60 -4.67 10.13 -2.08
C LEU A 60 -3.29 10.52 -1.57
N PHE A 61 -2.43 9.53 -1.40
CA PHE A 61 -1.01 9.70 -1.14
C PHE A 61 -0.22 9.41 -2.42
N ILE A 62 0.66 10.31 -2.81
CA ILE A 62 1.61 10.13 -3.92
C ILE A 62 3.01 10.20 -3.31
N GLY A 63 3.79 9.14 -3.43
CA GLY A 63 5.12 9.07 -2.82
C GLY A 63 6.07 8.13 -3.54
N ASP A 64 7.37 8.37 -3.35
CA ASP A 64 8.43 7.48 -3.83
C ASP A 64 8.76 6.46 -2.72
N PRO A 65 8.75 5.15 -3.02
CA PRO A 65 9.00 4.14 -1.99
C PRO A 65 10.44 4.17 -1.46
N THR A 66 11.38 4.75 -2.21
CA THR A 66 12.79 4.89 -1.78
C THR A 66 13.05 6.15 -0.96
N CYS A 67 12.09 7.07 -0.90
CA CYS A 67 12.16 8.34 -0.19
C CYS A 67 11.91 8.16 1.32
N PRO A 68 12.88 8.44 2.22
CA PRO A 68 12.64 8.33 3.66
C PRO A 68 11.51 9.24 4.20
N PRO A 69 11.38 10.54 3.82
CA PRO A 69 10.23 11.35 4.19
C PRO A 69 8.90 10.76 3.71
N CYS A 70 8.80 10.28 2.46
CA CYS A 70 7.59 9.65 1.96
C CYS A 70 7.18 8.41 2.78
N ARG A 71 8.16 7.59 3.21
CA ARG A 71 7.88 6.44 4.08
C ARG A 71 7.39 6.87 5.46
N HIS A 72 7.96 7.95 6.01
CA HIS A 72 7.45 8.54 7.24
C HIS A 72 6.01 9.00 7.07
N GLY A 73 5.72 9.75 6.02
CA GLY A 73 4.36 10.21 5.74
C GLY A 73 3.36 9.09 5.47
N ALA A 74 3.78 8.02 4.79
CA ALA A 74 2.96 6.81 4.66
C ALA A 74 2.57 6.26 6.04
N SER A 75 3.53 6.20 6.98
CA SER A 75 3.25 5.77 8.37
C SER A 75 2.28 6.74 9.08
N VAL A 76 2.40 8.04 8.85
CA VAL A 76 1.46 9.05 9.39
C VAL A 76 0.05 8.79 8.85
N ILE A 77 -0.12 8.58 7.54
CA ILE A 77 -1.45 8.26 6.97
C ILE A 77 -2.00 6.95 7.54
N GLN A 78 -1.17 5.93 7.71
CA GLN A 78 -1.62 4.69 8.35
C GLN A 78 -2.10 4.94 9.78
N GLN A 79 -1.35 5.68 10.58
CA GLN A 79 -1.64 5.89 12.00
C GLN A 79 -2.81 6.86 12.23
N ASN A 80 -2.84 7.98 11.50
CA ASN A 80 -3.79 9.07 11.71
C ASN A 80 -5.04 8.99 10.83
N VAL A 81 -5.05 8.15 9.78
CA VAL A 81 -6.20 8.02 8.90
C VAL A 81 -6.72 6.58 8.87
N VAL A 82 -5.94 5.63 8.35
CA VAL A 82 -6.44 4.27 8.12
C VAL A 82 -6.80 3.57 9.43
N SER A 83 -5.95 3.69 10.47
CA SER A 83 -6.18 3.06 11.78
C SER A 83 -7.20 3.81 12.64
N LYS A 84 -7.33 5.13 12.44
CA LYS A 84 -8.26 5.97 13.25
C LYS A 84 -9.71 5.86 12.80
N PHE A 85 -9.93 5.72 11.50
CA PHE A 85 -11.27 5.70 10.93
C PHE A 85 -11.58 4.29 10.38
N SER A 86 -12.41 3.53 11.08
CA SER A 86 -12.91 2.22 10.62
C SER A 86 -14.09 2.34 9.63
N SER A 87 -14.49 3.57 9.29
CA SER A 87 -15.66 3.86 8.45
C SER A 87 -15.51 3.28 7.04
N ASP A 88 -16.56 2.69 6.52
CA ASP A 88 -16.73 2.31 5.11
C ASP A 88 -16.87 3.53 4.18
N LYS A 89 -17.07 4.72 4.76
CA LYS A 89 -17.11 6.01 4.07
C LYS A 89 -15.73 6.63 3.82
N LEU A 90 -14.65 5.89 4.04
CA LEU A 90 -13.28 6.30 3.73
C LEU A 90 -12.67 5.36 2.69
N ALA A 91 -12.04 5.93 1.66
CA ALA A 91 -11.17 5.22 0.73
C ALA A 91 -9.79 5.89 0.68
N VAL A 92 -8.73 5.09 0.60
CA VAL A 92 -7.34 5.57 0.56
C VAL A 92 -6.66 4.99 -0.69
N TYR A 93 -6.03 5.83 -1.47
CA TYR A 93 -5.24 5.45 -2.64
C TYR A 93 -3.79 5.80 -2.38
N VAL A 94 -2.93 4.83 -2.64
CA VAL A 94 -1.47 4.96 -2.53
C VAL A 94 -0.91 4.84 -3.94
N VAL A 95 -0.25 5.88 -4.42
CA VAL A 95 0.39 5.90 -5.74
C VAL A 95 1.90 6.00 -5.55
N TRP A 96 2.60 4.98 -6.02
CA TRP A 96 4.05 4.91 -5.96
C TRP A 96 4.66 5.43 -7.26
N VAL A 97 5.58 6.40 -7.13
CA VAL A 97 6.27 7.09 -8.24
C VAL A 97 7.80 6.99 -8.09
N PRO A 98 8.60 6.91 -9.18
CA PRO A 98 10.05 6.75 -9.12
C PRO A 98 10.79 8.09 -9.27
N LEU A 99 10.61 9.04 -8.37
CA LEU A 99 11.11 10.41 -8.57
C LEU A 99 12.52 10.67 -8.02
N LEU A 100 12.97 9.93 -7.00
CA LEU A 100 14.33 10.10 -6.46
C LEU A 100 15.39 9.31 -7.22
N ASN A 101 15.06 8.09 -7.60
CA ASN A 101 15.98 7.18 -8.26
C ASN A 101 15.27 6.58 -9.47
N LEU A 102 15.28 7.24 -10.60
CA LEU A 102 14.62 6.81 -11.84
C LEU A 102 14.65 5.28 -11.99
N GLN A 103 13.59 4.63 -11.58
CA GLN A 103 13.50 3.19 -11.51
C GLN A 103 12.72 2.68 -12.70
N ASP A 104 13.15 1.57 -13.28
CA ASP A 104 12.31 0.84 -14.21
C ASP A 104 11.02 0.33 -13.49
N PRO A 105 9.94 0.04 -14.24
CA PRO A 105 8.66 -0.33 -13.65
C PRO A 105 8.73 -1.55 -12.70
N ALA A 106 9.56 -2.55 -13.02
CA ALA A 106 9.68 -3.76 -12.19
C ALA A 106 10.40 -3.45 -10.87
N THR A 107 11.39 -2.56 -10.89
CA THR A 107 12.10 -2.10 -9.67
C THR A 107 11.18 -1.25 -8.81
N LEU A 108 10.38 -0.35 -9.39
CA LEU A 108 9.36 0.41 -8.67
C LEU A 108 8.36 -0.52 -7.99
N GLN A 109 7.85 -1.53 -8.70
CA GLN A 109 6.93 -2.53 -8.13
C GLN A 109 7.55 -3.26 -6.93
N ARG A 110 8.81 -3.72 -7.04
CA ARG A 110 9.47 -4.40 -5.91
C ARG A 110 9.60 -3.49 -4.68
N HIS A 111 10.01 -2.23 -4.86
CA HIS A 111 10.10 -1.28 -3.75
C HIS A 111 8.73 -0.94 -3.18
N ALA A 112 7.72 -0.75 -4.02
CA ALA A 112 6.36 -0.52 -3.57
C ALA A 112 5.84 -1.68 -2.69
N HIS A 113 6.06 -2.94 -3.09
CA HIS A 113 5.72 -4.10 -2.28
C HIS A 113 6.55 -4.19 -0.98
N GLN A 114 7.84 -3.89 -1.04
CA GLN A 114 8.72 -3.87 0.14
C GLN A 114 8.19 -2.94 1.24
N TYR A 115 7.60 -1.81 0.86
CA TYR A 115 7.10 -0.79 1.79
C TYR A 115 5.56 -0.76 1.91
N ALA A 116 4.86 -1.73 1.32
CA ALA A 116 3.40 -1.80 1.38
C ALA A 116 2.85 -1.91 2.81
N ASN A 117 3.62 -2.49 3.73
CA ASN A 117 3.25 -2.61 5.14
C ASN A 117 3.14 -1.27 5.88
N LEU A 118 3.66 -0.18 5.31
CA LEU A 118 3.50 1.16 5.86
C LEU A 118 2.05 1.66 5.75
N ILE A 119 1.34 1.28 4.68
CA ILE A 119 -0.11 1.44 4.51
C ILE A 119 -0.60 0.14 3.88
N PRO A 120 -0.95 -0.89 4.65
CA PRO A 120 -1.30 -2.21 4.09
C PRO A 120 -2.49 -2.14 3.13
N PRO A 121 -2.41 -2.80 1.95
CA PRO A 121 -3.56 -2.96 1.07
C PRO A 121 -4.73 -3.63 1.79
N GLY A 122 -5.95 -3.24 1.45
CA GLY A 122 -7.14 -3.79 2.10
C GLY A 122 -8.44 -3.25 1.50
N PRO A 123 -9.58 -3.55 2.10
CA PRO A 123 -10.89 -3.16 1.54
C PRO A 123 -11.08 -1.65 1.31
N ARG A 124 -10.31 -0.84 2.02
CA ARG A 124 -10.35 0.64 1.94
C ARG A 124 -9.06 1.24 1.40
N VAL A 125 -8.03 0.43 1.13
CA VAL A 125 -6.71 0.90 0.70
C VAL A 125 -6.34 0.21 -0.62
N THR A 126 -6.17 1.00 -1.66
CA THR A 126 -5.77 0.52 -2.99
C THR A 126 -4.43 1.13 -3.38
N HIS A 127 -3.51 0.27 -3.84
CA HIS A 127 -2.21 0.69 -4.31
C HIS A 127 -2.15 0.71 -5.83
N TYR A 128 -1.38 1.66 -6.37
CA TYR A 128 -1.07 1.81 -7.78
C TYR A 128 0.44 2.02 -7.97
N SER A 129 0.94 1.62 -9.13
CA SER A 129 2.27 1.97 -9.63
C SER A 129 2.14 3.01 -10.74
N ASP A 130 2.96 4.05 -10.70
CA ASP A 130 2.94 5.14 -11.70
C ASP A 130 4.39 5.42 -12.15
N PRO A 131 4.97 4.54 -12.99
CA PRO A 131 6.38 4.63 -13.37
C PRO A 131 6.71 5.89 -14.18
N GLU A 132 5.73 6.52 -14.83
CA GLU A 132 5.89 7.75 -15.59
C GLU A 132 5.56 9.01 -14.76
N ALA A 133 5.20 8.85 -13.49
CA ALA A 133 4.78 9.93 -12.58
C ALA A 133 3.67 10.84 -13.16
N TYR A 134 2.72 10.27 -13.90
CA TYR A 134 1.60 11.02 -14.47
C TYR A 134 0.73 11.66 -13.38
N SER A 135 0.50 10.97 -12.27
CA SER A 135 -0.21 11.50 -11.09
C SER A 135 0.53 12.68 -10.49
N GLY A 136 1.85 12.53 -10.31
CA GLY A 136 2.71 13.60 -9.83
C GLY A 136 2.69 14.83 -10.74
N LYS A 137 2.81 14.64 -12.06
CA LYS A 137 2.72 15.73 -13.04
C LYS A 137 1.36 16.43 -13.00
N ARG A 138 0.27 15.66 -12.88
CA ARG A 138 -1.10 16.19 -12.79
C ARG A 138 -1.29 17.03 -11.53
N TYR A 139 -0.94 16.49 -10.37
CA TYR A 139 -1.10 17.22 -9.10
C TYR A 139 -0.03 18.28 -8.89
N GLY A 140 1.14 18.18 -9.52
CA GLY A 140 2.12 19.24 -9.57
C GLY A 140 1.54 20.54 -10.14
N SER A 141 0.78 20.44 -11.23
CA SER A 141 0.08 21.59 -11.82
C SER A 141 -1.05 22.12 -10.93
N ILE A 142 -1.87 21.24 -10.33
CA ILE A 142 -2.99 21.61 -9.46
C ILE A 142 -2.49 22.32 -8.19
N LEU A 143 -1.45 21.79 -7.56
CA LEU A 143 -0.88 22.31 -6.32
C LEU A 143 0.11 23.46 -6.57
N ARG A 144 0.40 23.78 -7.83
CA ARG A 144 1.34 24.83 -8.26
C ARG A 144 2.75 24.59 -7.70
N VAL A 145 3.23 23.33 -7.81
CA VAL A 145 4.60 23.00 -7.43
C VAL A 145 5.56 23.81 -8.30
N PRO A 146 6.59 24.46 -7.71
CA PRO A 146 7.50 25.33 -8.45
C PRO A 146 8.17 24.64 -9.64
N TYR A 147 8.49 25.41 -10.67
CA TYR A 147 9.24 24.98 -11.87
C TYR A 147 8.54 23.87 -12.67
N GLY A 148 7.24 23.67 -12.52
CA GLY A 148 6.50 22.60 -13.19
C GLY A 148 6.89 21.20 -12.75
N SER A 149 7.51 21.08 -11.58
CA SER A 149 7.92 19.79 -11.02
C SER A 149 6.71 18.92 -10.66
N PRO A 150 6.82 17.60 -10.76
CA PRO A 150 5.80 16.70 -10.27
C PRO A 150 5.57 16.88 -8.75
N ALA A 151 4.33 16.73 -8.30
CA ALA A 151 4.02 16.59 -6.88
C ALA A 151 4.30 15.14 -6.45
N TRP A 152 5.01 15.00 -5.36
CA TRP A 152 5.26 13.73 -4.67
C TRP A 152 5.47 14.05 -3.19
N ASP A 153 5.37 13.06 -2.32
CA ASP A 153 5.34 13.30 -0.88
C ASP A 153 4.21 14.29 -0.50
N VAL A 154 3.03 14.04 -1.11
CA VAL A 154 1.81 14.85 -0.96
C VAL A 154 0.64 13.99 -0.48
N TYR A 155 -0.19 14.58 0.34
CA TYR A 155 -1.30 13.95 1.05
C TYR A 155 -2.56 14.76 0.77
N LEU A 156 -3.47 14.20 -0.02
CA LEU A 156 -4.62 14.91 -0.59
C LEU A 156 -5.90 14.31 -0.03
N ALA A 157 -6.78 15.13 0.53
CA ALA A 157 -8.10 14.71 1.00
C ALA A 157 -9.20 15.37 0.18
N PHE A 158 -10.20 14.57 -0.21
CA PHE A 158 -11.31 14.99 -1.03
C PHE A 158 -12.63 14.73 -0.33
N SER A 159 -13.56 15.67 -0.46
CA SER A 159 -14.93 15.53 0.04
C SER A 159 -15.68 14.39 -0.67
N ALA A 160 -16.74 13.92 -0.04
CA ALA A 160 -17.51 12.78 -0.53
C ALA A 160 -18.19 13.02 -1.89
N ASP A 161 -18.48 14.26 -2.22
CA ASP A 161 -19.11 14.70 -3.47
C ASP A 161 -18.12 15.01 -4.60
N ALA A 162 -16.80 15.05 -4.33
CA ALA A 162 -15.78 15.32 -5.35
C ALA A 162 -15.92 14.36 -6.54
N ARG A 163 -15.70 14.85 -7.75
CA ARG A 163 -15.79 14.08 -9.01
C ARG A 163 -14.54 14.27 -9.83
N TRP A 164 -14.11 13.22 -10.47
CA TRP A 164 -13.02 13.24 -11.44
C TRP A 164 -13.61 13.23 -12.86
N GLY A 165 -13.73 14.42 -13.45
CA GLY A 165 -14.17 14.60 -14.84
C GLY A 165 -13.02 14.52 -15.83
N ASP A 166 -12.99 15.47 -16.77
CA ASP A 166 -11.89 15.62 -17.74
C ASP A 166 -10.60 16.10 -17.05
N ALA A 167 -10.74 16.92 -16.01
CA ALA A 167 -9.66 17.33 -15.12
C ALA A 167 -9.69 16.54 -13.80
N ALA A 168 -8.50 16.29 -13.22
CA ALA A 168 -8.41 15.74 -11.89
C ALA A 168 -8.99 16.70 -10.85
N PRO A 169 -9.66 16.19 -9.80
CA PRO A 169 -10.29 17.03 -8.79
C PRO A 169 -9.25 17.81 -7.98
N ILE A 170 -9.59 19.04 -7.65
CA ILE A 170 -8.83 19.84 -6.68
C ILE A 170 -9.10 19.24 -5.30
N PRO A 171 -8.05 18.93 -4.49
CA PRO A 171 -8.26 18.44 -3.15
C PRO A 171 -8.95 19.47 -2.26
N THR A 172 -9.87 19.01 -1.43
CA THR A 172 -10.55 19.86 -0.43
C THR A 172 -9.55 20.32 0.65
N TYR A 173 -8.61 19.42 0.99
CA TYR A 173 -7.51 19.68 1.90
C TYR A 173 -6.26 18.93 1.44
N TRP A 174 -5.06 19.46 1.73
CA TRP A 174 -3.82 18.77 1.39
C TRP A 174 -2.64 19.25 2.24
N GLU A 175 -1.68 18.36 2.41
CA GLU A 175 -0.39 18.59 3.05
C GLU A 175 0.75 17.99 2.22
N HIS A 176 2.01 18.31 2.55
CA HIS A 176 3.19 17.87 1.82
C HIS A 176 4.43 17.82 2.71
N GLN A 177 5.51 17.20 2.20
CA GLN A 177 6.86 17.29 2.78
C GLN A 177 7.88 17.80 1.73
N LEU A 178 7.43 18.61 0.77
CA LEU A 178 8.25 19.18 -0.30
C LEU A 178 8.84 20.53 0.11
N GLY A 179 10.09 20.78 -0.33
CA GLY A 179 10.66 22.12 -0.29
C GLY A 179 10.00 23.07 -1.31
N GLY A 180 9.96 24.37 -1.00
CA GLY A 180 9.48 25.39 -1.93
C GLY A 180 7.96 25.57 -2.02
N LEU A 181 7.18 24.79 -1.29
CA LEU A 181 5.76 24.98 -1.09
C LEU A 181 5.48 25.66 0.25
N ASP A 182 4.23 26.07 0.45
CA ASP A 182 3.76 26.73 1.68
C ASP A 182 4.01 25.88 2.91
N SER A 183 4.94 26.28 3.77
CA SER A 183 5.32 25.57 4.98
C SER A 183 4.19 25.38 6.00
N THR A 184 3.13 26.19 5.92
CA THR A 184 1.94 26.00 6.78
C THR A 184 1.17 24.74 6.45
N ARG A 185 1.46 24.14 5.27
CA ARG A 185 0.92 22.86 4.80
C ARG A 185 1.89 21.70 4.96
N TYR A 186 2.98 21.89 5.71
CA TYR A 186 3.86 20.76 6.00
C TYR A 186 3.10 19.69 6.76
N LEU A 187 3.37 18.40 6.44
CA LEU A 187 2.63 17.27 7.00
C LEU A 187 2.59 17.32 8.54
N ASP A 188 1.38 17.35 9.08
CA ASP A 188 1.07 17.24 10.49
C ASP A 188 -0.05 16.21 10.66
N GLY A 189 0.30 15.05 11.20
CA GLY A 189 -0.62 13.91 11.30
C GLY A 189 -1.92 14.24 12.06
N PRO A 190 -1.87 14.82 13.26
CA PRO A 190 -3.06 15.26 13.98
C PRO A 190 -3.94 16.24 13.21
N ARG A 191 -3.34 17.23 12.53
CA ARG A 191 -4.09 18.20 11.73
C ARG A 191 -4.72 17.53 10.50
N PHE A 192 -4.00 16.65 9.80
CA PHE A 192 -4.55 15.91 8.67
C PHE A 192 -5.69 14.99 9.11
N GLU A 193 -5.56 14.30 10.27
CA GLU A 193 -6.64 13.50 10.88
C GLU A 193 -7.89 14.35 11.12
N GLU A 194 -7.73 15.53 11.71
CA GLU A 194 -8.86 16.40 12.02
C GLU A 194 -9.59 16.88 10.75
N GLU A 195 -8.86 17.20 9.67
CA GLU A 195 -9.48 17.59 8.41
C GLU A 195 -10.23 16.40 7.76
N VAL A 196 -9.67 15.18 7.80
CA VAL A 196 -10.39 13.98 7.36
C VAL A 196 -11.64 13.74 8.21
N ARG A 197 -11.57 13.94 9.53
CA ARG A 197 -12.70 13.83 10.45
C ARG A 197 -13.83 14.82 10.10
N LYS A 198 -13.48 16.07 9.81
CA LYS A 198 -14.43 17.10 9.37
C LYS A 198 -15.12 16.71 8.05
N LEU A 199 -14.37 16.14 7.11
CA LEU A 199 -14.94 15.68 5.84
C LEU A 199 -15.89 14.50 6.03
N LEU A 200 -15.54 13.53 6.89
CA LEU A 200 -16.41 12.40 7.24
C LEU A 200 -17.69 12.85 7.94
N GLY A 201 -17.60 13.85 8.84
CA GLY A 201 -18.75 14.41 9.55
C GLY A 201 -19.76 15.17 8.67
N LYS A 202 -19.39 15.50 7.42
CA LYS A 202 -20.29 16.15 6.44
C LYS A 202 -21.09 15.17 5.59
N ILE A 203 -20.82 13.87 5.69
CA ILE A 203 -21.55 12.85 4.91
C ILE A 203 -22.95 12.65 5.50
N GLY A 204 -23.98 12.97 4.74
CA GLY A 204 -25.38 12.78 5.16
C GLY A 204 -26.00 14.00 5.88
N GLN A 205 -25.34 15.19 5.84
CA GLN A 205 -25.93 16.46 6.26
C GLN A 205 -26.72 17.13 5.15
#